data_2908a93794d903b1dcc2831181704d7f
#
_entry.id   2908a93794d903b1dcc2831181704d7f
#
_cell.length_a   1.000
_cell.length_b   1.000
_cell.length_c   1.000
_cell.angle_alpha   90.00
_cell.angle_beta   90.00
_cell.angle_gamma   90.00
#
_symmetry.space_group_name_H-M   'P 1'
#
loop_
_entity.id
_entity.type
_entity.pdbx_description
1 polymer ?
#
loop_
_entity_poly.entity_id
_entity_poly.type
_entity_poly.pdbx_seq_one_letter_code
_entity_poly.pdbx_strand_id
1 'polypeptide(L)'
;MKKTVASLAVMAALLPTFSVYAEGKEQVRKSATTFNVISDIQGDLGDFDHVLKDMNKVTPLSRALIMNGDITPTGQQSQYDDVKRVLNKNKHPENVWSTVGNHEFYAGKWTADGKLSQSTWPNGVTEETLFNRYLQFSGQEKVYHKKELDGYPLLFLGTEKYMKYHDSKMWDEVYMSDEQLGWLKQNLEEYSQKDKNKLIVIFSHHVLPDTVSVSRQSPYLQDYLNVDKLYDILKDYPQVVFFTSHTHWDLNLPDWAGKKKIAGGDEKGFTVVNTGGIETGWMSAGPNGGEKTAPDGSSFKQGLQVKAYGSDVMVTAYDYKRDKEIKKLLISNSKIAQMAPNVTADDSKNIIIGATEYMEYSVKGTNEWLTYNTGNPPKF
;
A
#
# COMPACT_ATOMS: atom_id res chain seq x y z
N MET A 1 17.28 54.05 -12.53
CA MET A 1 17.45 52.61 -12.49
C MET A 1 16.07 52.00 -12.34
N LYS A 2 15.50 51.47 -13.42
CA LYS A 2 14.17 50.82 -13.42
C LYS A 2 14.34 49.42 -12.89
N LYS A 3 13.77 49.09 -11.69
CA LYS A 3 13.68 47.76 -11.19
C LYS A 3 12.61 47.01 -11.98
N THR A 4 13.05 46.06 -12.78
CA THR A 4 12.16 45.13 -13.47
C THR A 4 11.61 44.17 -12.41
N VAL A 5 10.35 44.33 -12.05
CA VAL A 5 9.63 43.36 -11.19
C VAL A 5 9.38 42.12 -12.05
N ALA A 6 10.09 41.04 -11.77
CA ALA A 6 9.82 39.74 -12.36
C ALA A 6 8.54 39.23 -11.73
N SER A 7 7.41 39.35 -12.42
CA SER A 7 6.16 38.72 -11.98
C SER A 7 6.30 37.21 -12.09
N LEU A 8 6.40 36.54 -10.94
CA LEU A 8 6.33 35.07 -10.82
C LEU A 8 4.90 34.68 -11.17
N ALA A 9 4.65 34.20 -12.37
CA ALA A 9 3.40 33.53 -12.67
C ALA A 9 3.52 32.10 -12.15
N VAL A 10 3.23 31.92 -10.86
CA VAL A 10 2.87 30.61 -10.35
C VAL A 10 1.60 30.22 -11.09
N MET A 11 1.68 29.30 -12.06
CA MET A 11 0.51 28.61 -12.54
C MET A 11 0.01 27.76 -11.37
N ALA A 12 -0.73 28.37 -10.45
CA ALA A 12 -1.67 27.65 -9.63
C ALA A 12 -2.66 27.06 -10.63
N ALA A 13 -2.49 25.81 -11.00
CA ALA A 13 -3.55 25.06 -11.62
C ALA A 13 -4.67 25.04 -10.59
N LEU A 14 -5.61 25.98 -10.72
CA LEU A 14 -6.89 25.91 -10.07
C LEU A 14 -7.36 24.46 -10.24
N LEU A 15 -7.66 23.81 -9.14
CA LEU A 15 -8.45 22.58 -9.16
C LEU A 15 -9.54 22.84 -10.19
N PRO A 16 -9.65 22.07 -11.27
CA PRO A 16 -10.81 22.20 -12.09
C PRO A 16 -11.99 21.83 -11.18
N THR A 17 -12.73 22.83 -10.73
CA THR A 17 -14.15 22.64 -10.53
C THR A 17 -14.59 22.13 -11.87
N PHE A 18 -14.84 20.81 -11.96
CA PHE A 18 -15.26 20.17 -13.19
C PHE A 18 -16.60 20.75 -13.63
N SER A 19 -16.55 21.89 -14.30
CA SER A 19 -17.62 22.36 -15.15
C SER A 19 -17.30 21.84 -16.54
N VAL A 20 -17.67 20.60 -16.79
CA VAL A 20 -17.76 20.09 -18.16
C VAL A 20 -19.04 20.69 -18.72
N TYR A 21 -18.92 21.76 -19.46
CA TYR A 21 -19.94 22.13 -20.43
C TYR A 21 -19.85 21.13 -21.58
N ALA A 22 -20.58 20.04 -21.49
CA ALA A 22 -20.89 19.18 -22.61
C ALA A 22 -22.37 19.38 -22.95
N GLU A 23 -22.60 19.82 -24.17
CA GLU A 23 -23.95 19.78 -24.74
C GLU A 23 -24.56 18.37 -24.60
N GLY A 24 -25.62 18.26 -23.82
CA GLY A 24 -26.70 17.32 -24.09
C GLY A 24 -26.56 15.88 -23.64
N LYS A 25 -25.75 15.50 -22.65
CA LYS A 25 -25.95 14.24 -21.88
C LYS A 25 -25.51 14.44 -20.45
N GLU A 26 -26.45 14.35 -19.50
CA GLU A 26 -26.13 14.15 -18.08
C GLU A 26 -25.23 12.91 -17.92
N GLN A 27 -23.92 13.14 -17.80
CA GLN A 27 -23.05 12.10 -17.27
C GLN A 27 -23.30 12.03 -15.76
N VAL A 28 -24.13 11.07 -15.36
CA VAL A 28 -24.26 10.66 -13.96
C VAL A 28 -22.83 10.37 -13.47
N ARG A 29 -22.30 11.25 -12.62
CA ARG A 29 -21.01 11.01 -11.94
C ARG A 29 -21.18 9.72 -11.14
N LYS A 30 -20.49 8.63 -11.52
CA LYS A 30 -20.37 7.47 -10.65
C LYS A 30 -19.83 7.95 -9.33
N SER A 31 -20.55 7.67 -8.25
CA SER A 31 -20.05 7.93 -6.90
C SER A 31 -18.71 7.23 -6.72
N ALA A 32 -17.79 7.87 -6.00
CA ALA A 32 -16.52 7.26 -5.68
C ALA A 32 -16.71 5.97 -4.90
N THR A 33 -15.99 4.91 -5.28
CA THR A 33 -15.87 3.70 -4.47
C THR A 33 -14.79 3.91 -3.42
N THR A 34 -15.14 3.73 -2.16
CA THR A 34 -14.21 3.96 -1.04
C THR A 34 -13.99 2.66 -0.28
N PHE A 35 -12.73 2.35 0.02
CA PHE A 35 -12.34 1.25 0.91
C PHE A 35 -11.14 1.64 1.77
N ASN A 36 -10.94 0.94 2.87
CA ASN A 36 -9.81 1.14 3.76
C ASN A 36 -8.86 -0.05 3.68
N VAL A 37 -7.57 0.21 3.86
CA VAL A 37 -6.53 -0.82 3.92
C VAL A 37 -5.72 -0.63 5.19
N ILE A 38 -5.58 -1.68 5.96
CA ILE A 38 -4.73 -1.79 7.15
C ILE A 38 -3.93 -3.09 7.08
N SER A 39 -2.90 -3.20 7.88
CA SER A 39 -2.07 -4.42 7.97
C SER A 39 -1.36 -4.50 9.32
N ASP A 40 -0.65 -5.60 9.54
CA ASP A 40 0.29 -5.74 10.63
C ASP A 40 -0.37 -5.43 11.99
N ILE A 41 -1.51 -6.07 12.24
CA ILE A 41 -2.24 -6.00 13.52
C ILE A 41 -1.47 -6.77 14.60
N GLN A 42 -0.94 -7.95 14.26
CA GLN A 42 -0.05 -8.81 15.05
C GLN A 42 -0.47 -8.98 16.51
N GLY A 43 -1.78 -8.94 16.76
CA GLY A 43 -2.34 -9.13 18.11
C GLY A 43 -2.46 -7.85 18.93
N ASP A 44 -2.13 -6.69 18.39
CA ASP A 44 -2.45 -5.41 19.04
C ASP A 44 -3.95 -5.07 18.87
N LEU A 45 -4.75 -5.80 19.62
CA LEU A 45 -6.20 -5.71 19.57
C LEU A 45 -6.74 -4.38 20.09
N GLY A 46 -5.99 -3.74 20.99
CA GLY A 46 -6.34 -2.42 21.52
C GLY A 46 -6.24 -1.36 20.45
N ASP A 47 -5.16 -1.36 19.72
CA ASP A 47 -4.94 -0.43 18.62
C ASP A 47 -5.86 -0.73 17.44
N PHE A 48 -6.11 -2.00 17.14
CA PHE A 48 -7.08 -2.40 16.14
C PHE A 48 -8.51 -1.92 16.48
N ASP A 49 -8.97 -2.08 17.73
CA ASP A 49 -10.26 -1.55 18.21
C ASP A 49 -10.36 -0.02 18.02
N HIS A 50 -9.27 0.69 18.32
CA HIS A 50 -9.19 2.14 18.14
C HIS A 50 -9.28 2.53 16.65
N VAL A 51 -8.50 1.87 15.79
CA VAL A 51 -8.48 2.13 14.34
C VAL A 51 -9.85 1.91 13.71
N LEU A 52 -10.58 0.85 14.07
CA LEU A 52 -11.93 0.61 13.55
C LEU A 52 -12.89 1.73 13.91
N LYS A 53 -12.80 2.27 15.14
CA LYS A 53 -13.64 3.40 15.58
C LYS A 53 -13.34 4.66 14.80
N ASP A 54 -12.07 4.96 14.58
CA ASP A 54 -11.66 6.19 13.89
C ASP A 54 -11.90 6.10 12.38
N MET A 55 -11.67 4.93 11.77
CA MET A 55 -12.05 4.69 10.37
C MET A 55 -13.53 4.98 10.12
N ASN A 56 -14.42 4.63 11.04
CA ASN A 56 -15.84 4.93 10.91
C ASN A 56 -16.16 6.43 11.00
N LYS A 57 -15.34 7.22 11.68
CA LYS A 57 -15.50 8.68 11.72
C LYS A 57 -15.02 9.32 10.41
N VAL A 58 -13.85 8.91 9.92
CA VAL A 58 -13.20 9.56 8.77
C VAL A 58 -13.65 9.02 7.41
N THR A 59 -14.07 7.75 7.35
CA THR A 59 -14.60 7.11 6.13
C THR A 59 -15.91 6.34 6.39
N PRO A 60 -16.97 7.02 6.84
CA PRO A 60 -18.23 6.35 7.24
C PRO A 60 -18.93 5.63 6.08
N LEU A 61 -18.57 5.94 4.83
CA LEU A 61 -19.10 5.34 3.61
C LEU A 61 -18.16 4.30 2.99
N SER A 62 -17.17 3.85 3.73
CA SER A 62 -16.28 2.78 3.26
C SER A 62 -17.07 1.51 2.94
N ARG A 63 -16.81 0.94 1.75
CA ARG A 63 -17.51 -0.24 1.23
C ARG A 63 -16.79 -1.54 1.55
N ALA A 64 -15.49 -1.45 1.88
CA ALA A 64 -14.68 -2.59 2.28
C ALA A 64 -13.58 -2.20 3.26
N LEU A 65 -13.17 -3.16 4.07
CA LEU A 65 -11.97 -3.15 4.87
C LEU A 65 -11.06 -4.27 4.35
N ILE A 66 -9.83 -3.92 4.00
CA ILE A 66 -8.80 -4.87 3.60
C ILE A 66 -7.79 -4.97 4.74
N MET A 67 -7.57 -6.18 5.24
CA MET A 67 -6.50 -6.50 6.19
C MET A 67 -5.36 -7.17 5.40
N ASN A 68 -4.33 -6.42 5.10
CA ASN A 68 -3.27 -6.84 4.17
C ASN A 68 -2.17 -7.65 4.86
N GLY A 69 -2.54 -8.74 5.54
CA GLY A 69 -1.66 -9.72 6.18
C GLY A 69 -1.21 -9.34 7.59
N ASP A 70 -0.53 -10.27 8.24
CA ASP A 70 -0.07 -10.19 9.63
C ASP A 70 -1.19 -9.78 10.59
N ILE A 71 -2.31 -10.50 10.46
CA ILE A 71 -3.54 -10.29 11.22
C ILE A 71 -3.34 -10.76 12.67
N THR A 72 -2.63 -11.87 12.81
CA THR A 72 -2.34 -12.51 14.09
C THR A 72 -0.84 -12.47 14.40
N PRO A 73 -0.43 -12.55 15.66
CA PRO A 73 1.00 -12.62 15.99
C PRO A 73 1.65 -13.96 15.64
N THR A 74 0.89 -15.07 15.59
CA THR A 74 1.50 -16.40 15.37
C THR A 74 0.61 -17.42 14.63
N GLY A 75 -0.57 -17.06 14.15
CA GLY A 75 -1.46 -17.98 13.42
C GLY A 75 -2.17 -19.00 14.29
N GLN A 76 -2.37 -18.77 15.58
CA GLN A 76 -3.17 -19.61 16.44
C GLN A 76 -4.66 -19.33 16.27
N GLN A 77 -5.51 -20.37 16.39
CA GLN A 77 -6.96 -20.21 16.22
C GLN A 77 -7.55 -19.15 17.16
N SER A 78 -7.16 -19.17 18.43
CA SER A 78 -7.64 -18.20 19.42
C SER A 78 -7.34 -16.75 19.04
N GLN A 79 -6.22 -16.50 18.35
CA GLN A 79 -5.84 -15.16 17.90
C GLN A 79 -6.76 -14.66 16.78
N TYR A 80 -7.13 -15.52 15.84
CA TYR A 80 -8.15 -15.20 14.83
C TYR A 80 -9.53 -14.96 15.47
N ASP A 81 -9.89 -15.74 16.49
CA ASP A 81 -11.14 -15.56 17.22
C ASP A 81 -11.15 -14.21 17.96
N ASP A 82 -10.01 -13.79 18.49
CA ASP A 82 -9.83 -12.47 19.12
C ASP A 82 -10.01 -11.33 18.12
N VAL A 83 -9.42 -11.45 16.93
CA VAL A 83 -9.60 -10.45 15.85
C VAL A 83 -11.08 -10.39 15.44
N LYS A 84 -11.73 -11.53 15.23
CA LYS A 84 -13.19 -11.58 14.94
C LYS A 84 -14.02 -10.94 16.04
N ARG A 85 -13.66 -11.12 17.29
CA ARG A 85 -14.35 -10.50 18.44
C ARG A 85 -14.23 -8.97 18.39
N VAL A 86 -13.06 -8.44 18.05
CA VAL A 86 -12.87 -6.99 17.91
C VAL A 86 -13.64 -6.45 16.71
N LEU A 87 -13.62 -7.14 15.56
CA LEU A 87 -14.44 -6.79 14.40
C LEU A 87 -15.92 -6.73 14.78
N ASN A 88 -16.47 -7.81 15.34
CA ASN A 88 -17.89 -7.90 15.69
C ASN A 88 -18.35 -6.87 16.73
N LYS A 89 -17.44 -6.39 17.58
CA LYS A 89 -17.72 -5.35 18.58
C LYS A 89 -17.85 -3.97 17.95
N ASN A 90 -17.22 -3.74 16.81
CA ASN A 90 -17.13 -2.45 16.16
C ASN A 90 -17.96 -2.38 14.88
N LYS A 91 -18.40 -1.19 14.52
CA LYS A 91 -18.95 -0.94 13.20
C LYS A 91 -17.83 -1.06 12.16
N HIS A 92 -18.05 -1.78 11.09
CA HIS A 92 -17.14 -1.92 9.95
C HIS A 92 -17.95 -2.14 8.65
N PRO A 93 -17.35 -2.01 7.47
CA PRO A 93 -17.98 -2.39 6.22
C PRO A 93 -18.40 -3.88 6.23
N GLU A 94 -19.45 -4.23 5.51
CA GLU A 94 -19.88 -5.63 5.34
C GLU A 94 -18.77 -6.47 4.69
N ASN A 95 -18.05 -5.89 3.73
CA ASN A 95 -16.95 -6.56 3.06
C ASN A 95 -15.67 -6.41 3.88
N VAL A 96 -15.20 -7.49 4.47
CA VAL A 96 -13.89 -7.59 5.12
C VAL A 96 -13.10 -8.68 4.43
N TRP A 97 -11.98 -8.32 3.81
CA TRP A 97 -11.14 -9.23 3.07
C TRP A 97 -9.69 -9.13 3.52
N SER A 98 -8.93 -10.19 3.32
CA SER A 98 -7.54 -10.24 3.80
C SER A 98 -6.60 -10.97 2.83
N THR A 99 -5.30 -10.68 2.97
CA THR A 99 -4.20 -11.52 2.51
C THR A 99 -3.60 -12.29 3.68
N VAL A 100 -2.85 -13.35 3.40
CA VAL A 100 -2.03 -14.02 4.39
C VAL A 100 -0.69 -13.29 4.52
N GLY A 101 -0.19 -13.15 5.76
CA GLY A 101 1.16 -12.66 6.05
C GLY A 101 2.07 -13.77 6.58
N ASN A 102 3.29 -13.42 6.98
CA ASN A 102 4.24 -14.38 7.54
C ASN A 102 3.94 -14.74 9.01
N HIS A 103 3.41 -13.82 9.79
CA HIS A 103 3.05 -14.08 11.19
C HIS A 103 1.95 -15.14 11.34
N GLU A 104 1.14 -15.34 10.33
CA GLU A 104 0.16 -16.42 10.28
C GLU A 104 0.79 -17.82 10.40
N PHE A 105 2.11 -17.94 10.17
CA PHE A 105 2.85 -19.22 10.22
C PHE A 105 3.76 -19.38 11.44
N TYR A 106 3.77 -18.45 12.38
CA TYR A 106 4.76 -18.43 13.44
C TYR A 106 4.45 -19.34 14.63
N ALA A 107 3.28 -19.97 14.71
CA ALA A 107 2.94 -20.86 15.83
C ALA A 107 3.99 -21.94 16.08
N GLY A 108 4.61 -22.46 15.02
CA GLY A 108 5.70 -23.43 15.13
C GLY A 108 6.97 -22.95 15.81
N LYS A 109 7.13 -21.62 16.02
CA LYS A 109 8.26 -21.06 16.80
C LYS A 109 8.12 -21.31 18.30
N TRP A 110 6.94 -21.69 18.81
CA TRP A 110 6.65 -21.92 20.22
C TRP A 110 6.35 -23.39 20.50
N THR A 111 6.90 -23.88 21.61
CA THR A 111 6.58 -25.20 22.16
C THR A 111 5.17 -25.22 22.75
N ALA A 112 4.63 -26.41 23.02
CA ALA A 112 3.29 -26.57 23.61
C ALA A 112 3.14 -25.88 24.97
N ASP A 113 4.23 -25.73 25.73
CA ASP A 113 4.26 -25.01 27.01
C ASP A 113 4.51 -23.50 26.86
N GLY A 114 4.45 -22.98 25.62
CA GLY A 114 4.51 -21.55 25.31
C GLY A 114 5.92 -20.93 25.31
N LYS A 115 6.98 -21.75 25.26
CA LYS A 115 8.35 -21.25 25.18
C LYS A 115 8.79 -21.07 23.72
N LEU A 116 9.43 -19.95 23.42
CA LEU A 116 10.05 -19.73 22.12
C LEU A 116 11.19 -20.72 21.91
N SER A 117 11.11 -21.56 20.88
CA SER A 117 12.13 -22.54 20.52
C SER A 117 12.17 -22.76 19.01
N GLN A 118 13.01 -22.00 18.34
CA GLN A 118 13.23 -22.16 16.89
C GLN A 118 14.09 -23.41 16.58
N SER A 119 14.89 -23.86 17.52
CA SER A 119 15.76 -25.05 17.35
C SER A 119 14.95 -26.36 17.27
N THR A 120 13.73 -26.38 17.79
CA THR A 120 12.82 -27.53 17.76
C THR A 120 11.65 -27.34 16.79
N TRP A 121 11.78 -26.34 15.89
CA TRP A 121 10.81 -26.13 14.83
C TRP A 121 10.41 -27.44 14.13
N PRO A 122 9.14 -27.69 13.83
CA PRO A 122 7.97 -26.80 13.97
C PRO A 122 7.14 -27.06 15.26
N ASN A 123 7.71 -27.64 16.30
CA ASN A 123 7.10 -27.84 17.62
C ASN A 123 5.71 -28.54 17.58
N GLY A 124 5.53 -29.49 16.63
CA GLY A 124 4.28 -30.23 16.46
C GLY A 124 3.18 -29.49 15.67
N VAL A 125 3.42 -28.30 15.18
CA VAL A 125 2.49 -27.55 14.32
C VAL A 125 2.78 -27.91 12.87
N THR A 126 1.74 -28.22 12.08
CA THR A 126 1.90 -28.50 10.64
C THR A 126 1.57 -27.26 9.82
N GLU A 127 2.22 -27.14 8.65
CA GLU A 127 1.92 -26.11 7.69
C GLU A 127 0.45 -26.08 7.28
N GLU A 128 -0.12 -27.27 7.00
CA GLU A 128 -1.53 -27.45 6.65
C GLU A 128 -2.47 -26.86 7.73
N THR A 129 -2.15 -27.09 9.00
CA THR A 129 -2.95 -26.54 10.12
C THR A 129 -2.97 -25.00 10.06
N LEU A 130 -1.84 -24.37 9.76
CA LEU A 130 -1.73 -22.90 9.72
C LEU A 130 -2.49 -22.34 8.52
N PHE A 131 -2.34 -22.93 7.35
CA PHE A 131 -3.13 -22.54 6.17
C PHE A 131 -4.62 -22.71 6.42
N ASN A 132 -5.05 -23.85 6.97
CA ASN A 132 -6.47 -24.11 7.25
C ASN A 132 -7.07 -23.08 8.22
N ARG A 133 -6.36 -22.67 9.25
CA ARG A 133 -6.82 -21.62 10.19
C ARG A 133 -7.01 -20.29 9.47
N TYR A 134 -6.03 -19.88 8.65
CA TYR A 134 -6.16 -18.65 7.87
C TYR A 134 -7.32 -18.73 6.86
N LEU A 135 -7.43 -19.81 6.11
CA LEU A 135 -8.50 -19.99 5.12
C LEU A 135 -9.88 -20.01 5.76
N GLN A 136 -10.01 -20.65 6.93
CA GLN A 136 -11.24 -20.60 7.73
C GLN A 136 -11.55 -19.19 8.24
N PHE A 137 -10.53 -18.42 8.64
CA PHE A 137 -10.70 -17.04 9.06
C PHE A 137 -11.16 -16.15 7.90
N SER A 138 -10.48 -16.23 6.77
CA SER A 138 -10.74 -15.40 5.58
C SER A 138 -11.99 -15.82 4.81
N GLY A 139 -12.48 -17.06 5.01
CA GLY A 139 -13.58 -17.62 4.24
C GLY A 139 -13.25 -17.88 2.77
N GLN A 140 -11.97 -18.11 2.46
CA GLN A 140 -11.49 -18.39 1.12
C GLN A 140 -11.02 -19.83 0.97
N GLU A 141 -11.02 -20.35 -0.24
CA GLU A 141 -10.52 -21.71 -0.54
C GLU A 141 -9.00 -21.73 -0.82
N LYS A 142 -8.45 -20.60 -1.25
CA LYS A 142 -7.03 -20.42 -1.58
C LYS A 142 -6.51 -19.12 -1.00
N VAL A 143 -5.21 -19.02 -0.80
CA VAL A 143 -4.53 -17.78 -0.36
C VAL A 143 -4.56 -16.68 -1.42
N TYR A 144 -4.89 -17.04 -2.67
CA TYR A 144 -5.12 -16.08 -3.74
C TYR A 144 -6.56 -16.17 -4.25
N HIS A 145 -7.18 -15.04 -4.45
CA HIS A 145 -8.58 -14.95 -4.87
C HIS A 145 -8.88 -13.58 -5.47
N LYS A 146 -10.07 -13.42 -6.05
CA LYS A 146 -10.54 -12.13 -6.54
C LYS A 146 -11.86 -11.72 -5.90
N LYS A 147 -12.03 -10.44 -5.74
CA LYS A 147 -13.28 -9.77 -5.38
C LYS A 147 -13.56 -8.66 -6.37
N GLU A 148 -14.78 -8.20 -6.41
CA GLU A 148 -15.16 -7.03 -7.18
C GLU A 148 -15.87 -6.04 -6.25
N LEU A 149 -15.45 -4.78 -6.30
CA LEU A 149 -16.06 -3.71 -5.52
C LEU A 149 -16.51 -2.59 -6.47
N ASP A 150 -17.82 -2.46 -6.64
CA ASP A 150 -18.45 -1.46 -7.54
C ASP A 150 -17.84 -1.48 -8.97
N GLY A 151 -17.51 -2.68 -9.45
CA GLY A 151 -16.91 -2.91 -10.76
C GLY A 151 -15.39 -2.74 -10.81
N TYR A 152 -14.70 -2.49 -9.70
CA TYR A 152 -13.23 -2.54 -9.62
C TYR A 152 -12.77 -3.93 -9.24
N PRO A 153 -11.88 -4.56 -10.02
CA PRO A 153 -11.26 -5.83 -9.63
C PRO A 153 -10.24 -5.63 -8.52
N LEU A 154 -10.37 -6.43 -7.48
CA LEU A 154 -9.45 -6.55 -6.37
C LEU A 154 -8.88 -7.96 -6.38
N LEU A 155 -7.59 -8.10 -6.64
CA LEU A 155 -6.88 -9.36 -6.71
C LEU A 155 -6.02 -9.52 -5.45
N PHE A 156 -6.16 -10.62 -4.78
CA PHE A 156 -5.43 -10.94 -3.56
C PHE A 156 -4.42 -12.04 -3.86
N LEU A 157 -3.16 -11.83 -3.51
CA LEU A 157 -2.06 -12.77 -3.67
C LEU A 157 -1.53 -13.19 -2.30
N GLY A 158 -1.01 -14.40 -2.20
CA GLY A 158 -0.40 -14.88 -0.96
C GLY A 158 0.59 -16.00 -1.21
N THR A 159 1.48 -16.25 -0.25
CA THR A 159 2.37 -17.40 -0.32
C THR A 159 1.56 -18.70 -0.22
N GLU A 160 1.89 -19.69 -1.04
CA GLU A 160 1.26 -21.02 -1.05
C GLU A 160 2.08 -22.03 -0.24
N LYS A 161 3.23 -21.60 0.25
CA LYS A 161 4.10 -22.37 1.14
C LYS A 161 4.72 -21.46 2.17
N TYR A 162 4.84 -21.90 3.39
CA TYR A 162 5.72 -21.27 4.35
C TYR A 162 7.09 -21.94 4.26
N MET A 163 8.04 -21.26 3.67
CA MET A 163 9.28 -21.86 3.18
C MET A 163 10.10 -22.58 4.25
N LYS A 164 9.98 -22.21 5.52
CA LYS A 164 10.64 -22.90 6.62
C LYS A 164 10.30 -24.40 6.73
N TYR A 165 9.13 -24.83 6.24
CA TYR A 165 8.77 -26.26 6.17
C TYR A 165 9.42 -27.01 5.02
N HIS A 166 9.92 -26.28 4.02
CA HIS A 166 10.47 -26.82 2.78
C HIS A 166 11.99 -26.70 2.67
N ASP A 167 12.56 -25.61 3.26
CA ASP A 167 13.99 -25.38 3.36
C ASP A 167 14.34 -24.81 4.73
N SER A 168 15.17 -25.52 5.49
CA SER A 168 15.55 -25.11 6.84
C SER A 168 16.29 -23.77 6.92
N LYS A 169 16.82 -23.28 5.80
CA LYS A 169 17.53 -21.99 5.69
C LYS A 169 16.61 -20.83 5.40
N MET A 170 15.39 -21.11 4.96
CA MET A 170 14.37 -20.11 4.63
C MET A 170 13.41 -19.88 5.80
N TRP A 171 12.67 -18.77 5.76
CA TRP A 171 11.65 -18.43 6.72
C TRP A 171 10.41 -17.86 6.03
N ASP A 172 10.44 -16.59 5.70
CA ASP A 172 9.28 -15.78 5.35
C ASP A 172 9.15 -15.54 3.83
N GLU A 173 10.05 -16.14 3.03
CA GLU A 173 10.05 -15.95 1.59
C GLU A 173 8.75 -16.39 0.92
N VAL A 174 8.23 -15.55 0.06
CA VAL A 174 6.98 -15.78 -0.67
C VAL A 174 7.19 -16.77 -1.80
N TYR A 175 6.42 -17.84 -1.78
CA TYR A 175 6.30 -18.79 -2.88
C TYR A 175 4.95 -18.65 -3.58
N MET A 176 4.99 -18.32 -4.86
CA MET A 176 3.82 -18.34 -5.74
C MET A 176 4.00 -19.43 -6.79
N SER A 177 3.03 -20.33 -6.89
CA SER A 177 3.04 -21.39 -7.90
C SER A 177 2.82 -20.82 -9.31
N ASP A 178 3.21 -21.59 -10.33
CA ASP A 178 2.89 -21.23 -11.72
C ASP A 178 1.36 -21.18 -11.95
N GLU A 179 0.57 -21.90 -11.14
CA GLU A 179 -0.90 -21.81 -11.15
C GLU A 179 -1.38 -20.43 -10.68
N GLN A 180 -0.91 -19.94 -9.52
CA GLN A 180 -1.26 -18.61 -9.03
C GLN A 180 -0.82 -17.52 -9.99
N LEU A 181 0.41 -17.60 -10.50
CA LEU A 181 0.94 -16.64 -11.46
C LEU A 181 0.17 -16.65 -12.79
N GLY A 182 -0.20 -17.83 -13.27
CA GLY A 182 -1.06 -17.99 -14.45
C GLY A 182 -2.45 -17.42 -14.25
N TRP A 183 -3.04 -17.65 -13.08
CA TRP A 183 -4.31 -17.06 -12.66
C TRP A 183 -4.24 -15.53 -12.61
N LEU A 184 -3.17 -14.96 -12.05
CA LEU A 184 -2.96 -13.52 -12.04
C LEU A 184 -2.91 -12.96 -13.46
N LYS A 185 -2.08 -13.53 -14.31
CA LYS A 185 -1.94 -13.12 -15.72
C LYS A 185 -3.28 -13.14 -16.43
N GLN A 186 -4.05 -14.22 -16.33
CA GLN A 186 -5.36 -14.36 -16.95
C GLN A 186 -6.34 -13.26 -16.50
N ASN A 187 -6.36 -12.94 -15.20
CA ASN A 187 -7.24 -11.88 -14.69
C ASN A 187 -6.80 -10.49 -15.21
N LEU A 188 -5.51 -10.20 -15.23
CA LEU A 188 -5.00 -8.93 -15.76
C LEU A 188 -5.36 -8.77 -17.25
N GLU A 189 -5.20 -9.83 -18.04
CA GLU A 189 -5.58 -9.85 -19.46
C GLU A 189 -7.09 -9.63 -19.63
N GLU A 190 -7.93 -10.35 -18.87
CA GLU A 190 -9.40 -10.23 -18.94
C GLU A 190 -9.87 -8.81 -18.64
N TYR A 191 -9.38 -8.20 -17.56
CA TYR A 191 -9.79 -6.85 -17.19
C TYR A 191 -9.25 -5.77 -18.12
N SER A 192 -8.01 -5.93 -18.61
CA SER A 192 -7.39 -4.98 -19.55
C SER A 192 -8.04 -5.03 -20.95
N GLN A 193 -8.53 -6.19 -21.38
CA GLN A 193 -9.28 -6.31 -22.63
C GLN A 193 -10.63 -5.59 -22.56
N LYS A 194 -11.26 -5.57 -21.39
CA LYS A 194 -12.53 -4.85 -21.18
C LYS A 194 -12.34 -3.33 -21.13
N ASP A 195 -11.29 -2.88 -20.46
CA ASP A 195 -10.95 -1.46 -20.35
C ASP A 195 -9.47 -1.30 -19.95
N LYS A 196 -8.63 -0.83 -20.88
CA LYS A 196 -7.19 -0.63 -20.66
C LYS A 196 -6.85 0.43 -19.60
N ASN A 197 -7.79 1.31 -19.30
CA ASN A 197 -7.57 2.39 -18.34
C ASN A 197 -8.19 2.07 -16.97
N LYS A 198 -8.93 0.98 -16.87
CA LYS A 198 -9.57 0.62 -15.61
C LYS A 198 -8.54 0.22 -14.57
N LEU A 199 -8.67 0.83 -13.40
CA LEU A 199 -7.89 0.46 -12.24
C LEU A 199 -8.03 -1.02 -11.92
N ILE A 200 -6.90 -1.70 -11.74
CA ILE A 200 -6.81 -3.05 -11.18
C ILE A 200 -6.04 -2.94 -9.88
N VAL A 201 -6.65 -3.39 -8.79
CA VAL A 201 -6.04 -3.34 -7.47
C VAL A 201 -5.51 -4.72 -7.11
N ILE A 202 -4.25 -4.77 -6.66
CA ILE A 202 -3.62 -6.01 -6.19
C ILE A 202 -3.20 -5.83 -4.74
N PHE A 203 -3.40 -6.84 -3.92
CA PHE A 203 -2.94 -6.92 -2.54
C PHE A 203 -2.02 -8.11 -2.35
N SER A 204 -0.89 -7.89 -1.71
CA SER A 204 -0.02 -8.92 -1.17
C SER A 204 0.63 -8.38 0.10
N HIS A 205 0.84 -9.22 1.09
CA HIS A 205 1.41 -8.75 2.36
C HIS A 205 2.86 -8.31 2.20
N HIS A 206 3.73 -9.22 1.75
CA HIS A 206 5.16 -8.93 1.64
C HIS A 206 5.45 -7.80 0.68
N VAL A 207 6.44 -6.97 1.02
CA VAL A 207 6.84 -5.86 0.17
C VAL A 207 7.49 -6.38 -1.11
N LEU A 208 7.11 -5.79 -2.25
CA LEU A 208 7.75 -6.14 -3.52
C LEU A 208 9.22 -5.69 -3.54
N PRO A 209 10.18 -6.57 -3.84
CA PRO A 209 11.59 -6.24 -3.92
C PRO A 209 11.91 -5.05 -4.83
N ASP A 210 12.85 -4.22 -4.45
CA ASP A 210 13.28 -3.05 -5.22
C ASP A 210 12.14 -2.09 -5.65
N THR A 211 11.21 -1.82 -4.72
CA THR A 211 10.09 -0.89 -4.96
C THR A 211 10.05 0.23 -3.92
N VAL A 212 9.25 0.06 -2.87
CA VAL A 212 8.98 1.04 -1.82
C VAL A 212 9.51 0.56 -0.47
N SER A 213 9.59 1.45 0.51
CA SER A 213 9.74 1.09 1.94
C SER A 213 10.82 0.04 2.20
N VAL A 214 12.07 0.44 2.27
CA VAL A 214 13.24 -0.43 2.59
C VAL A 214 13.44 -1.68 1.71
N SER A 215 12.55 -1.97 0.77
CA SER A 215 12.57 -3.18 -0.07
C SER A 215 13.83 -3.36 -0.95
N ARG A 216 14.72 -2.36 -0.98
CA ARG A 216 16.04 -2.43 -1.65
C ARG A 216 17.14 -3.00 -0.77
N GLN A 217 16.82 -3.30 0.48
CA GLN A 217 17.78 -3.82 1.48
C GLN A 217 17.42 -5.25 1.89
N SER A 218 18.43 -6.03 2.29
CA SER A 218 18.20 -7.33 2.91
C SER A 218 17.50 -7.14 4.28
N PRO A 219 16.56 -8.03 4.68
CA PRO A 219 16.16 -9.25 3.96
C PRO A 219 15.17 -9.01 2.83
N TYR A 220 14.42 -7.92 2.80
CA TYR A 220 13.26 -7.66 1.94
C TYR A 220 13.54 -7.78 0.44
N LEU A 221 14.79 -7.52 0.02
CA LEU A 221 15.19 -7.69 -1.39
C LEU A 221 15.08 -9.15 -1.85
N GLN A 222 15.13 -10.10 -0.93
CA GLN A 222 15.07 -11.54 -1.20
C GLN A 222 13.72 -12.18 -0.82
N ASP A 223 12.74 -11.41 -0.38
CA ASP A 223 11.48 -11.93 0.15
C ASP A 223 10.63 -12.72 -0.87
N TYR A 224 10.85 -12.56 -2.15
CA TYR A 224 10.10 -13.28 -3.17
C TYR A 224 10.95 -14.29 -3.92
N LEU A 225 10.54 -15.54 -3.88
CA LEU A 225 11.07 -16.54 -4.79
C LEU A 225 10.50 -16.30 -6.19
N ASN A 226 11.37 -16.25 -7.19
CA ASN A 226 10.98 -16.03 -8.59
C ASN A 226 10.24 -14.68 -8.85
N VAL A 227 10.64 -13.60 -8.16
CA VAL A 227 10.06 -12.26 -8.36
C VAL A 227 10.06 -11.81 -9.81
N ASP A 228 11.05 -12.25 -10.60
CA ASP A 228 11.16 -11.93 -12.02
C ASP A 228 9.94 -12.41 -12.82
N LYS A 229 9.37 -13.60 -12.49
CA LYS A 229 8.13 -14.08 -13.12
C LYS A 229 6.94 -13.18 -12.82
N LEU A 230 6.83 -12.72 -11.55
CA LEU A 230 5.77 -11.80 -11.15
C LEU A 230 5.92 -10.46 -11.86
N TYR A 231 7.14 -9.93 -11.92
CA TYR A 231 7.41 -8.66 -12.62
C TYR A 231 7.20 -8.77 -14.14
N ASP A 232 7.54 -9.91 -14.75
CA ASP A 232 7.27 -10.15 -16.17
C ASP A 232 5.77 -10.15 -16.49
N ILE A 233 4.95 -10.59 -15.55
CA ILE A 233 3.49 -10.52 -15.66
C ILE A 233 3.00 -9.08 -15.49
N LEU A 234 3.51 -8.33 -14.50
CA LEU A 234 3.00 -7.01 -14.15
C LEU A 234 3.48 -5.89 -15.09
N LYS A 235 4.58 -6.07 -15.80
CA LYS A 235 5.29 -5.02 -16.55
C LYS A 235 4.43 -4.25 -17.55
N ASP A 236 3.42 -4.90 -18.13
CA ASP A 236 2.60 -4.35 -19.22
C ASP A 236 1.27 -3.74 -18.73
N TYR A 237 1.08 -3.64 -17.39
CA TYR A 237 -0.17 -3.19 -16.79
C TYR A 237 0.01 -1.92 -15.94
N PRO A 238 0.20 -0.74 -16.56
CA PRO A 238 0.41 0.53 -15.83
C PRO A 238 -0.80 0.96 -14.98
N GLN A 239 -2.00 0.41 -15.23
CA GLN A 239 -3.22 0.63 -14.46
C GLN A 239 -3.26 -0.15 -13.15
N VAL A 240 -2.28 -1.00 -12.88
CA VAL A 240 -2.19 -1.74 -11.61
C VAL A 240 -1.75 -0.80 -10.49
N VAL A 241 -2.46 -0.89 -9.36
CA VAL A 241 -2.03 -0.38 -8.06
C VAL A 241 -1.85 -1.56 -7.13
N PHE A 242 -0.60 -1.81 -6.75
CA PHE A 242 -0.20 -2.93 -5.90
C PHE A 242 0.01 -2.44 -4.47
N PHE A 243 -0.81 -2.90 -3.55
CA PHE A 243 -0.68 -2.61 -2.12
C PHE A 243 0.15 -3.69 -1.43
N THR A 244 1.11 -3.25 -0.62
CA THR A 244 2.07 -4.09 0.10
C THR A 244 2.21 -3.61 1.55
N SER A 245 2.74 -4.46 2.43
CA SER A 245 2.80 -4.26 3.89
C SER A 245 4.13 -4.76 4.45
N HIS A 246 4.09 -5.55 5.53
CA HIS A 246 5.19 -6.35 6.09
C HIS A 246 6.31 -5.55 6.77
N THR A 247 6.70 -4.44 6.18
CA THR A 247 7.82 -3.63 6.69
C THR A 247 7.43 -2.69 7.82
N HIS A 248 6.13 -2.55 8.11
CA HIS A 248 5.60 -1.56 9.05
C HIS A 248 6.16 -0.14 8.82
N TRP A 249 6.51 0.18 7.59
CA TRP A 249 7.23 1.41 7.24
C TRP A 249 6.39 2.63 7.53
N ASP A 250 6.99 3.63 8.19
CA ASP A 250 6.30 4.87 8.52
C ASP A 250 5.83 5.60 7.26
N LEU A 251 4.54 5.78 7.12
CA LEU A 251 3.93 6.46 5.98
C LEU A 251 4.29 7.96 5.89
N ASN A 252 4.92 8.54 6.91
CA ASN A 252 5.51 9.88 6.81
C ASN A 252 6.78 9.90 5.94
N LEU A 253 7.42 8.76 5.71
CA LEU A 253 8.60 8.67 4.87
C LEU A 253 8.26 8.83 3.39
N PRO A 254 9.20 9.34 2.57
CA PRO A 254 8.92 9.67 1.18
C PRO A 254 8.68 8.46 0.28
N ASP A 255 9.30 7.33 0.60
CA ASP A 255 9.30 6.09 -0.18
C ASP A 255 8.14 5.13 0.15
N TRP A 256 7.06 5.62 0.76
CA TRP A 256 5.85 4.82 1.05
C TRP A 256 5.07 4.38 -0.19
N ALA A 257 5.30 5.07 -1.31
CA ALA A 257 4.67 4.75 -2.59
C ALA A 257 5.58 5.16 -3.75
N GLY A 258 5.49 4.45 -4.86
CA GLY A 258 6.30 4.73 -6.03
C GLY A 258 5.86 3.96 -7.28
N LYS A 259 6.51 4.27 -8.40
CA LYS A 259 6.34 3.55 -9.66
C LYS A 259 7.42 2.47 -9.81
N LYS A 260 7.01 1.27 -10.18
CA LYS A 260 7.93 0.21 -10.61
C LYS A 260 7.89 0.08 -12.13
N LYS A 261 9.02 0.34 -12.77
CA LYS A 261 9.22 0.14 -14.20
C LYS A 261 10.07 -1.11 -14.40
N ILE A 262 9.67 -1.96 -15.32
CA ILE A 262 10.38 -3.19 -15.67
C ILE A 262 10.86 -3.06 -17.11
N ALA A 263 12.09 -3.45 -17.38
CA ALA A 263 12.66 -3.41 -18.72
C ALA A 263 11.81 -4.20 -19.71
N GLY A 264 11.51 -3.59 -20.86
CA GLY A 264 10.67 -4.18 -21.90
C GLY A 264 9.17 -4.15 -21.62
N GLY A 265 8.72 -3.51 -20.54
CA GLY A 265 7.30 -3.28 -20.22
C GLY A 265 6.85 -1.84 -20.53
N ASP A 266 5.65 -1.48 -20.04
CA ASP A 266 5.08 -0.15 -20.21
C ASP A 266 5.96 0.92 -19.54
N GLU A 267 6.22 2.03 -20.24
CA GLU A 267 7.10 3.11 -19.78
C GLU A 267 6.60 3.81 -18.52
N LYS A 268 5.29 3.78 -18.25
CA LYS A 268 4.70 4.37 -17.04
C LYS A 268 4.97 3.52 -15.80
N GLY A 269 5.17 2.20 -15.98
CA GLY A 269 5.23 1.24 -14.89
C GLY A 269 3.94 1.17 -14.06
N PHE A 270 3.83 0.19 -13.19
CA PHE A 270 2.73 0.07 -12.24
C PHE A 270 3.04 0.79 -10.93
N THR A 271 2.00 1.09 -10.13
CA THR A 271 2.18 1.78 -8.85
C THR A 271 2.26 0.78 -7.71
N VAL A 272 3.19 0.96 -6.78
CA VAL A 272 3.28 0.20 -5.53
C VAL A 272 3.05 1.14 -4.36
N VAL A 273 2.28 0.72 -3.38
CA VAL A 273 1.91 1.53 -2.20
C VAL A 273 2.05 0.67 -0.94
N ASN A 274 2.82 1.15 0.03
CA ASN A 274 2.90 0.52 1.35
C ASN A 274 1.72 0.95 2.21
N THR A 275 1.19 0.04 3.02
CA THR A 275 0.00 0.25 3.83
C THR A 275 0.29 0.78 5.24
N GLY A 276 1.57 0.86 5.63
CA GLY A 276 1.96 1.12 7.02
C GLY A 276 1.76 -0.10 7.89
N GLY A 277 1.44 0.10 9.15
CA GLY A 277 1.15 -0.96 10.12
C GLY A 277 0.36 -0.42 11.32
N ILE A 278 -0.33 -1.31 12.02
CA ILE A 278 -1.07 -0.98 13.24
C ILE A 278 -0.20 -1.17 14.48
N GLU A 279 0.63 -2.21 14.51
CA GLU A 279 1.49 -2.52 15.63
C GLU A 279 2.61 -1.45 15.74
N THR A 280 3.82 -1.73 15.36
CA THR A 280 4.96 -0.82 15.51
C THR A 280 5.41 -0.26 14.17
N GLY A 281 5.69 1.04 14.10
CA GLY A 281 6.22 1.66 12.89
C GLY A 281 7.75 1.63 12.84
N TRP A 282 8.32 1.36 11.68
CA TRP A 282 9.75 1.24 11.44
C TRP A 282 10.27 2.25 10.42
N MET A 283 11.58 2.50 10.48
CA MET A 283 12.33 3.30 9.52
C MET A 283 13.75 2.76 9.34
N SER A 284 14.45 3.19 8.30
CA SER A 284 15.84 2.80 8.08
C SER A 284 16.75 3.17 9.26
N ALA A 285 17.63 2.24 9.66
CA ALA A 285 18.66 2.51 10.64
C ALA A 285 19.84 3.33 10.07
N GLY A 286 19.90 3.50 8.75
CA GLY A 286 20.91 4.29 8.07
C GLY A 286 21.50 3.63 6.82
N PRO A 287 22.59 4.18 6.28
CA PRO A 287 23.17 3.76 4.99
C PRO A 287 23.76 2.35 5.00
N ASN A 288 24.03 1.79 6.17
CA ASN A 288 24.57 0.43 6.32
C ASN A 288 23.46 -0.64 6.36
N GLY A 289 22.23 -0.28 6.09
CA GLY A 289 21.08 -1.15 6.17
C GLY A 289 20.53 -1.31 7.59
N GLY A 290 19.55 -2.20 7.72
CA GLY A 290 18.83 -2.46 8.96
C GLY A 290 17.69 -1.48 9.23
N GLU A 291 16.94 -1.80 10.28
CA GLU A 291 15.75 -1.07 10.69
C GLU A 291 15.85 -0.63 12.14
N LYS A 292 15.14 0.41 12.47
CA LYS A 292 14.91 0.88 13.82
C LYS A 292 13.47 1.37 13.95
N THR A 293 12.94 1.36 15.16
CA THR A 293 11.64 1.96 15.44
C THR A 293 11.66 3.43 15.00
N ALA A 294 10.65 3.83 14.23
CA ALA A 294 10.44 5.22 13.87
C ALA A 294 10.20 6.07 15.13
N PRO A 295 10.46 7.38 15.11
CA PRO A 295 10.09 8.25 16.21
C PRO A 295 8.60 8.07 16.55
N ASP A 296 8.28 7.74 17.80
CA ASP A 296 6.93 7.35 18.27
C ASP A 296 6.34 6.11 17.57
N GLY A 297 7.17 5.30 16.89
CA GLY A 297 6.74 4.15 16.10
C GLY A 297 5.98 3.09 16.91
N SER A 298 6.29 2.93 18.21
CA SER A 298 5.53 2.07 19.15
C SER A 298 4.08 2.52 19.36
N SER A 299 3.72 3.63 18.80
CA SER A 299 2.40 4.25 18.92
C SER A 299 1.74 4.45 17.56
N PHE A 300 2.29 3.91 16.48
CA PHE A 300 1.69 4.04 15.15
C PHE A 300 0.39 3.27 15.08
N LYS A 301 -0.56 3.86 14.37
CA LYS A 301 -1.81 3.25 13.95
C LYS A 301 -2.08 3.76 12.55
N GLN A 302 -1.23 3.35 11.61
CA GLN A 302 -1.28 3.87 10.26
C GLN A 302 -2.02 2.93 9.32
N GLY A 303 -2.64 3.50 8.32
CA GLY A 303 -3.34 2.78 7.27
C GLY A 303 -3.76 3.71 6.14
N LEU A 304 -4.50 3.18 5.18
CA LEU A 304 -4.88 3.89 3.98
C LEU A 304 -6.39 4.02 3.83
N GLN A 305 -6.81 5.16 3.31
CA GLN A 305 -8.14 5.38 2.76
C GLN A 305 -8.00 5.48 1.24
N VAL A 306 -8.75 4.67 0.51
CA VAL A 306 -8.68 4.61 -0.95
C VAL A 306 -10.02 5.02 -1.54
N LYS A 307 -9.99 5.98 -2.48
CA LYS A 307 -11.16 6.43 -3.24
C LYS A 307 -10.91 6.26 -4.72
N ALA A 308 -11.67 5.40 -5.37
CA ALA A 308 -11.58 5.14 -6.80
C ALA A 308 -12.64 5.92 -7.58
N TYR A 309 -12.20 6.56 -8.68
CA TYR A 309 -13.02 7.40 -9.56
C TYR A 309 -12.76 7.02 -11.02
N GLY A 310 -13.48 6.06 -11.56
CA GLY A 310 -13.20 5.60 -12.94
C GLY A 310 -11.81 5.00 -13.08
N SER A 311 -10.91 5.68 -13.77
CA SER A 311 -9.50 5.28 -13.94
C SER A 311 -8.54 5.87 -12.92
N ASP A 312 -9.03 6.76 -12.07
CA ASP A 312 -8.22 7.48 -11.10
C ASP A 312 -8.46 6.93 -9.69
N VAL A 313 -7.41 6.98 -8.87
CA VAL A 313 -7.52 6.60 -7.47
C VAL A 313 -6.77 7.60 -6.59
N MET A 314 -7.45 8.06 -5.54
CA MET A 314 -6.82 8.83 -4.46
C MET A 314 -6.52 7.89 -3.31
N VAL A 315 -5.25 7.76 -2.96
CA VAL A 315 -4.80 7.05 -1.77
C VAL A 315 -4.42 8.09 -0.73
N THR A 316 -5.05 8.04 0.44
CA THR A 316 -4.75 8.91 1.59
C THR A 316 -4.11 8.06 2.68
N ALA A 317 -2.86 8.34 3.02
CA ALA A 317 -2.19 7.79 4.19
C ALA A 317 -2.72 8.53 5.44
N TYR A 318 -3.09 7.76 6.48
CA TYR A 318 -3.74 8.29 7.67
C TYR A 318 -3.10 7.71 8.94
N ASP A 319 -2.90 8.56 9.95
CA ASP A 319 -2.48 8.19 11.30
C ASP A 319 -3.70 8.25 12.22
N TYR A 320 -4.29 7.11 12.51
CA TYR A 320 -5.49 6.98 13.34
C TYR A 320 -5.22 7.31 14.82
N LYS A 321 -3.97 7.17 15.29
CA LYS A 321 -3.61 7.57 16.66
C LYS A 321 -3.69 9.07 16.85
N ARG A 322 -3.27 9.83 15.83
CA ARG A 322 -3.23 11.28 15.87
C ARG A 322 -4.44 11.92 15.22
N ASP A 323 -5.38 11.10 14.73
CA ASP A 323 -6.55 11.54 13.96
C ASP A 323 -6.15 12.51 12.83
N LYS A 324 -5.12 12.10 12.05
CA LYS A 324 -4.46 13.00 11.11
C LYS A 324 -4.21 12.35 9.76
N GLU A 325 -4.58 13.06 8.71
CA GLU A 325 -4.09 12.79 7.36
C GLU A 325 -2.58 13.05 7.29
N ILE A 326 -1.82 12.05 6.83
CA ILE A 326 -0.37 12.15 6.65
C ILE A 326 -0.10 12.80 5.29
N LYS A 327 -0.56 12.17 4.21
CA LYS A 327 -0.38 12.64 2.83
C LYS A 327 -1.34 11.96 1.86
N LYS A 328 -1.42 12.50 0.65
CA LYS A 328 -2.24 11.95 -0.45
C LYS A 328 -1.40 11.65 -1.67
N LEU A 329 -1.81 10.60 -2.38
CA LEU A 329 -1.29 10.24 -3.69
C LEU A 329 -2.46 10.11 -4.66
N LEU A 330 -2.48 10.91 -5.72
CA LEU A 330 -3.37 10.70 -6.85
C LEU A 330 -2.67 9.83 -7.89
N ILE A 331 -3.25 8.68 -8.18
CA ILE A 331 -2.82 7.79 -9.25
C ILE A 331 -3.83 7.94 -10.38
N SER A 332 -3.38 8.44 -11.53
CA SER A 332 -4.23 8.67 -12.68
C SER A 332 -3.75 7.86 -13.86
N ASN A 333 -4.65 7.09 -14.45
CA ASN A 333 -4.46 6.37 -15.71
C ASN A 333 -5.11 7.12 -16.89
N SER A 334 -5.91 8.15 -16.61
CA SER A 334 -6.42 9.05 -17.63
C SER A 334 -5.29 9.97 -18.12
N LYS A 335 -5.41 10.48 -19.35
CA LYS A 335 -4.46 11.44 -19.93
C LYS A 335 -4.52 12.84 -19.30
N ILE A 336 -5.24 13.01 -18.19
CA ILE A 336 -5.40 14.28 -17.49
C ILE A 336 -4.14 14.54 -16.67
N ALA A 337 -3.62 15.74 -16.79
CA ALA A 337 -2.39 16.21 -16.16
C ALA A 337 -2.29 15.88 -14.67
N GLN A 338 -1.06 15.60 -14.25
CA GLN A 338 -0.72 15.53 -12.82
C GLN A 338 -1.36 16.71 -12.08
N MET A 339 -1.96 16.43 -10.90
CA MET A 339 -2.40 17.52 -10.03
C MET A 339 -1.17 18.39 -9.71
N ALA A 340 -1.31 19.68 -9.91
CA ALA A 340 -0.27 20.60 -9.49
C ALA A 340 0.01 20.40 -7.98
N PRO A 341 1.27 20.39 -7.56
CA PRO A 341 1.62 20.29 -6.16
C PRO A 341 0.97 21.45 -5.39
N ASN A 342 0.52 21.16 -4.16
CA ASN A 342 -0.04 22.18 -3.28
C ASN A 342 1.10 23.05 -2.72
N VAL A 343 1.57 23.97 -3.55
CA VAL A 343 2.66 24.89 -3.20
C VAL A 343 2.20 26.32 -3.32
N THR A 344 2.73 27.21 -2.49
CA THR A 344 2.48 28.65 -2.52
C THR A 344 3.81 29.41 -2.52
N ALA A 345 3.88 30.50 -3.27
CA ALA A 345 5.02 31.39 -3.20
C ALA A 345 4.96 32.24 -1.92
N ASP A 346 6.10 32.37 -1.23
CA ASP A 346 6.31 33.35 -0.18
C ASP A 346 7.34 34.37 -0.70
N ASP A 347 6.84 35.42 -1.31
CA ASP A 347 7.68 36.46 -1.91
C ASP A 347 8.52 37.23 -0.87
N SER A 348 8.05 37.25 0.40
CA SER A 348 8.78 37.92 1.47
C SER A 348 10.04 37.17 1.87
N LYS A 349 10.05 35.85 1.72
CA LYS A 349 11.20 34.97 1.99
C LYS A 349 11.87 34.46 0.73
N ASN A 350 11.28 34.73 -0.44
CA ASN A 350 11.76 34.27 -1.73
C ASN A 350 11.87 32.74 -1.80
N ILE A 351 10.85 32.02 -1.32
CA ILE A 351 10.78 30.56 -1.28
C ILE A 351 9.43 30.04 -1.78
N ILE A 352 9.38 28.75 -2.06
CA ILE A 352 8.15 28.02 -2.36
C ILE A 352 7.76 27.20 -1.12
N ILE A 353 6.68 27.58 -0.45
CA ILE A 353 6.15 26.83 0.70
C ILE A 353 5.46 25.56 0.20
N GLY A 354 5.73 24.43 0.87
CA GLY A 354 5.17 23.12 0.53
C GLY A 354 5.95 22.37 -0.55
N ALA A 355 7.03 22.95 -1.10
CA ALA A 355 7.91 22.23 -2.01
C ALA A 355 8.82 21.25 -1.26
N THR A 356 9.07 20.10 -1.90
CA THR A 356 9.91 19.00 -1.38
C THR A 356 11.01 18.64 -2.37
N GLU A 357 12.03 17.93 -1.95
CA GLU A 357 13.13 17.43 -2.80
C GLU A 357 12.68 16.46 -3.91
N TYR A 358 11.43 16.07 -3.92
CA TYR A 358 10.81 15.22 -4.97
C TYR A 358 10.06 16.04 -6.02
N MET A 359 10.12 17.37 -5.92
CA MET A 359 9.51 18.29 -6.88
C MET A 359 10.58 18.90 -7.78
N GLU A 360 10.18 19.15 -8.99
CA GLU A 360 10.98 19.93 -9.94
C GLU A 360 10.31 21.30 -10.14
N TYR A 361 11.11 22.29 -10.39
CA TYR A 361 10.65 23.63 -10.73
C TYR A 361 11.31 24.11 -12.03
N SER A 362 10.62 24.97 -12.72
CA SER A 362 11.14 25.65 -13.91
C SER A 362 10.91 27.15 -13.78
N VAL A 363 11.92 27.91 -14.14
CA VAL A 363 11.78 29.37 -14.19
C VAL A 363 10.97 29.75 -15.44
N LYS A 364 10.00 30.64 -15.27
CA LYS A 364 9.15 31.09 -16.38
C LYS A 364 9.97 31.59 -17.55
N GLY A 365 9.73 31.02 -18.72
CA GLY A 365 10.45 31.38 -19.96
C GLY A 365 11.67 30.51 -20.24
N THR A 366 11.97 29.53 -19.37
CA THR A 366 12.94 28.47 -19.65
C THR A 366 12.20 27.14 -19.84
N ASN A 367 12.82 26.20 -20.54
CA ASN A 367 12.35 24.81 -20.64
C ASN A 367 13.18 23.86 -19.76
N GLU A 368 13.96 24.43 -18.84
CA GLU A 368 14.82 23.69 -17.95
C GLU A 368 14.08 23.38 -16.65
N TRP A 369 14.05 22.11 -16.25
CA TRP A 369 13.49 21.63 -15.00
C TRP A 369 14.60 21.27 -14.03
N LEU A 370 14.55 21.82 -12.84
CA LEU A 370 15.53 21.65 -11.79
C LEU A 370 14.89 21.02 -10.56
N THR A 371 15.55 20.04 -9.96
CA THR A 371 15.07 19.42 -8.71
C THR A 371 15.09 20.43 -7.57
N TYR A 372 13.99 20.50 -6.81
CA TYR A 372 13.91 21.40 -5.66
C TYR A 372 14.76 20.85 -4.52
N ASN A 373 15.65 21.69 -3.99
CA ASN A 373 16.51 21.34 -2.86
C ASN A 373 16.03 22.06 -1.60
N THR A 374 15.45 21.32 -0.64
CA THR A 374 14.95 21.88 0.63
C THR A 374 16.04 22.46 1.52
N GLY A 375 17.27 21.92 1.43
CA GLY A 375 18.45 22.43 2.15
C GLY A 375 19.09 23.68 1.53
N ASN A 376 18.82 23.93 0.25
CA ASN A 376 19.25 25.11 -0.48
C ASN A 376 18.19 25.51 -1.49
N PRO A 377 17.06 26.07 -1.03
CA PRO A 377 15.95 26.42 -1.90
C PRO A 377 16.37 27.47 -2.93
N PRO A 378 15.84 27.40 -4.15
CA PRO A 378 16.13 28.36 -5.18
C PRO A 378 15.74 29.77 -4.74
N LYS A 379 16.59 30.74 -5.05
CA LYS A 379 16.32 32.16 -4.82
C LYS A 379 15.84 32.75 -6.14
N PHE A 380 14.64 33.30 -6.15
CA PHE A 380 14.00 33.89 -7.30
C PHE A 380 14.16 35.43 -7.35
#